data_2a2e21b86e68251bb923c316e738aead
#
_entry.id   2a2e21b86e68251bb923c316e738aead
#
_cell.length_a   1.000
_cell.length_b   1.000
_cell.length_c   1.000
_cell.angle_alpha   90.00
_cell.angle_beta   90.00
_cell.angle_gamma   90.00
#
_symmetry.space_group_name_H-M   'P 1'
#
loop_
_entity.id
_entity.type
_entity.pdbx_description
1 polymer ?
#
loop_
_entity_poly.entity_id
_entity_poly.type
_entity_poly.pdbx_seq_one_letter_code
_entity_poly.pdbx_strand_id
1 'polypeptide(L)'
;MGVKENLQLMKTLDDAWNAGPGSPLWETFKKRHREDVAVYWPAQPEPTRGRHNHDVEATEFFKTFDNRLVNNPYKIAFGDEEHTCTVADWTVTMKGPMKGADGKIVQPTGKTAKLEFCTVATWKNGEIVEERLFYDVVDMMKQFGLSK
;
A
#
# COMPACT_ATOMS: atom_id res chain seq x y z
N MET A 1 16.14 6.20 15.10
CA MET A 1 14.86 6.44 15.80
C MET A 1 14.36 5.11 16.35
N GLY A 2 13.60 5.14 17.42
CA GLY A 2 13.10 3.93 18.05
C GLY A 2 11.85 3.36 17.36
N VAL A 3 11.43 2.19 17.82
CA VAL A 3 10.25 1.48 17.25
C VAL A 3 8.97 2.30 17.40
N LYS A 4 8.80 2.98 18.54
CA LYS A 4 7.59 3.79 18.79
C LYS A 4 7.47 4.94 17.79
N GLU A 5 8.57 5.63 17.54
CA GLU A 5 8.63 6.73 16.58
C GLU A 5 8.37 6.24 15.16
N ASN A 6 8.96 5.12 14.77
CA ASN A 6 8.77 4.55 13.44
C ASN A 6 7.31 4.09 13.23
N LEU A 7 6.70 3.49 14.26
CA LEU A 7 5.26 3.13 14.19
C LEU A 7 4.38 4.36 14.06
N GLN A 8 4.72 5.46 14.75
CA GLN A 8 3.97 6.71 14.61
C GLN A 8 4.13 7.30 13.20
N LEU A 9 5.33 7.24 12.64
CA LEU A 9 5.57 7.69 11.27
C LEU A 9 4.81 6.81 10.27
N MET A 10 4.75 5.50 10.50
CA MET A 10 3.96 4.59 9.67
C MET A 10 2.47 4.97 9.68
N LYS A 11 1.94 5.31 10.86
CA LYS A 11 0.55 5.77 10.96
C LYS A 11 0.32 7.03 10.11
N THR A 12 1.25 7.98 10.13
CA THR A 12 1.11 9.20 9.32
C THR A 12 1.16 8.91 7.82
N LEU A 13 1.94 7.89 7.42
CA LEU A 13 1.98 7.44 6.03
C LEU A 13 0.62 6.89 5.59
N ASP A 14 0.02 6.05 6.41
CA ASP A 14 -1.28 5.45 6.08
C ASP A 14 -2.42 6.46 6.19
N ASP A 15 -2.31 7.48 7.05
CA ASP A 15 -3.24 8.61 7.03
C ASP A 15 -3.19 9.31 5.66
N ALA A 16 -1.99 9.51 5.12
CA ALA A 16 -1.79 10.11 3.81
C ALA A 16 -2.33 9.20 2.70
N TRP A 17 -2.06 7.90 2.78
CA TRP A 17 -2.61 6.91 1.85
C TRP A 17 -4.14 6.97 1.81
N ASN A 18 -4.78 6.97 2.99
CA ASN A 18 -6.24 7.04 3.08
C ASN A 18 -6.80 8.35 2.51
N ALA A 19 -6.05 9.44 2.61
CA ALA A 19 -6.45 10.73 2.02
C ALA A 19 -6.35 10.72 0.49
N GLY A 20 -5.40 9.97 -0.05
CA GLY A 20 -5.22 9.78 -1.48
C GLY A 20 -4.38 10.85 -2.17
N PRO A 21 -3.97 10.59 -3.43
CA PRO A 21 -3.07 11.49 -4.17
C PRO A 21 -3.61 12.89 -4.45
N GLY A 22 -4.92 13.08 -4.36
CA GLY A 22 -5.53 14.40 -4.56
C GLY A 22 -5.50 15.29 -3.32
N SER A 23 -5.03 14.79 -2.18
CA SER A 23 -4.98 15.52 -0.92
C SER A 23 -3.62 16.16 -0.69
N PRO A 24 -3.56 17.35 0.00
CA PRO A 24 -2.28 17.91 0.45
C PRO A 24 -1.48 16.96 1.35
N LEU A 25 -2.15 16.01 2.05
CA LEU A 25 -1.47 15.01 2.88
C LEU A 25 -0.61 14.05 2.07
N TRP A 26 -0.82 13.95 0.76
CA TRP A 26 -0.01 13.06 -0.10
C TRP A 26 1.48 13.41 -0.09
N GLU A 27 1.83 14.66 0.22
CA GLU A 27 3.22 15.05 0.41
C GLU A 27 3.87 14.26 1.56
N THR A 28 3.11 13.93 2.61
CA THR A 28 3.60 13.09 3.71
C THR A 28 3.90 11.66 3.21
N PHE A 29 3.03 11.11 2.35
CA PHE A 29 3.30 9.81 1.73
C PHE A 29 4.65 9.82 1.02
N LYS A 30 4.92 10.85 0.21
CA LYS A 30 6.18 10.97 -0.50
C LYS A 30 7.37 11.12 0.46
N LYS A 31 7.24 11.98 1.48
CA LYS A 31 8.31 12.24 2.45
C LYS A 31 8.71 11.03 3.27
N ARG A 32 7.81 10.09 3.52
CA ARG A 32 8.12 8.89 4.31
C ARG A 32 8.99 7.91 3.55
N HIS A 33 9.09 8.04 2.25
CA HIS A 33 9.91 7.16 1.41
C HIS A 33 11.21 7.86 1.04
N ARG A 34 12.34 7.18 1.25
CA ARG A 34 13.64 7.71 0.82
C ARG A 34 13.69 7.73 -0.71
N GLU A 35 14.46 8.65 -1.26
CA GLU A 35 14.54 8.84 -2.72
C GLU A 35 14.85 7.53 -3.48
N ASP A 36 15.66 6.65 -2.89
CA ASP A 36 16.08 5.37 -3.48
C ASP A 36 15.33 4.15 -2.93
N VAL A 37 14.14 4.33 -2.35
CA VAL A 37 13.36 3.25 -1.73
C VAL A 37 13.13 2.09 -2.71
N ALA A 38 13.08 0.87 -2.16
CA ALA A 38 12.64 -0.33 -2.91
C ALA A 38 11.29 -0.79 -2.33
N VAL A 39 10.28 -0.90 -3.17
CA VAL A 39 8.92 -1.30 -2.77
C VAL A 39 8.54 -2.61 -3.45
N TYR A 40 8.24 -3.61 -2.65
CA TYR A 40 7.87 -4.96 -3.10
C TYR A 40 6.36 -5.14 -3.00
N TRP A 41 5.70 -5.23 -4.16
CA TRP A 41 4.27 -5.47 -4.27
C TRP A 41 3.96 -6.96 -4.45
N PRO A 42 2.79 -7.45 -3.99
CA PRO A 42 2.38 -8.83 -4.26
C PRO A 42 2.27 -9.08 -5.78
N ALA A 43 2.62 -10.31 -6.19
CA ALA A 43 2.54 -10.75 -7.58
C ALA A 43 3.41 -9.96 -8.55
N GLN A 44 4.32 -9.14 -8.06
CA GLN A 44 5.28 -8.38 -8.87
C GLN A 44 6.68 -8.98 -8.65
N PRO A 45 7.34 -9.51 -9.69
CA PRO A 45 8.60 -10.24 -9.51
C PRO A 45 9.77 -9.36 -9.07
N GLU A 46 9.77 -8.09 -9.48
CA GLU A 46 10.83 -7.16 -9.13
C GLU A 46 10.27 -5.98 -8.33
N PRO A 47 11.05 -5.41 -7.40
CA PRO A 47 10.57 -4.25 -6.66
C PRO A 47 10.50 -3.01 -7.55
N THR A 48 9.61 -2.10 -7.18
CA THR A 48 9.62 -0.75 -7.72
C THR A 48 10.74 0.01 -7.03
N ARG A 49 11.62 0.62 -7.80
CA ARG A 49 12.76 1.36 -7.25
C ARG A 49 12.58 2.85 -7.45
N GLY A 50 12.80 3.59 -6.35
CA GLY A 50 12.75 5.03 -6.34
C GLY A 50 11.40 5.60 -5.90
N ARG A 51 11.48 6.69 -5.13
CA ARG A 51 10.30 7.37 -4.60
C ARG A 51 9.38 7.88 -5.71
N HIS A 52 9.95 8.42 -6.79
CA HIS A 52 9.14 8.92 -7.90
C HIS A 52 8.33 7.80 -8.54
N ASN A 53 8.97 6.67 -8.84
CA ASN A 53 8.28 5.53 -9.44
C ASN A 53 7.20 4.96 -8.52
N HIS A 54 7.47 4.93 -7.21
CA HIS A 54 6.48 4.49 -6.24
C HIS A 54 5.28 5.44 -6.17
N ASP A 55 5.53 6.75 -6.23
CA ASP A 55 4.45 7.74 -6.27
C ASP A 55 3.59 7.55 -7.52
N VAL A 56 4.21 7.33 -8.68
CA VAL A 56 3.49 7.09 -9.94
C VAL A 56 2.62 5.83 -9.83
N GLU A 57 3.18 4.72 -9.36
CA GLU A 57 2.41 3.47 -9.27
C GLU A 57 1.29 3.56 -8.24
N ALA A 58 1.52 4.22 -7.11
CA ALA A 58 0.50 4.43 -6.09
C ALA A 58 -0.64 5.29 -6.64
N THR A 59 -0.31 6.35 -7.37
CA THR A 59 -1.30 7.22 -8.02
C THR A 59 -2.15 6.43 -9.03
N GLU A 60 -1.51 5.58 -9.83
CA GLU A 60 -2.22 4.70 -10.76
C GLU A 60 -3.13 3.70 -10.04
N PHE A 61 -2.67 3.15 -8.91
CA PHE A 61 -3.47 2.26 -8.08
C PHE A 61 -4.81 2.91 -7.69
N PHE A 62 -4.78 4.18 -7.29
CA PHE A 62 -5.99 4.90 -6.90
C PHE A 62 -6.95 5.17 -8.07
N LYS A 63 -6.50 5.12 -9.30
CA LYS A 63 -7.39 5.22 -10.47
C LYS A 63 -8.20 3.95 -10.68
N THR A 64 -7.65 2.81 -10.28
CA THR A 64 -8.31 1.50 -10.40
C THR A 64 -9.13 1.17 -9.16
N PHE A 65 -8.64 1.55 -7.99
CA PHE A 65 -9.22 1.13 -6.71
C PHE A 65 -9.46 2.30 -5.77
N ASP A 66 -10.69 2.41 -5.26
CA ASP A 66 -10.93 3.14 -4.01
C ASP A 66 -10.58 2.20 -2.88
N ASN A 67 -9.90 2.69 -1.87
CA ASN A 67 -9.49 1.81 -0.78
C ASN A 67 -9.27 2.57 0.53
N ARG A 68 -9.31 1.84 1.63
CA ARG A 68 -9.08 2.40 2.96
C ARG A 68 -8.42 1.37 3.87
N LEU A 69 -7.35 1.79 4.53
CA LEU A 69 -6.66 1.05 5.57
C LEU A 69 -7.13 1.53 6.94
N VAL A 70 -7.49 0.61 7.82
CA VAL A 70 -7.83 0.95 9.21
C VAL A 70 -6.54 0.99 10.03
N ASN A 71 -6.08 2.20 10.33
CA ASN A 71 -4.79 2.42 11.02
C ASN A 71 -4.93 3.10 12.39
N ASN A 72 -6.14 3.14 12.94
CA ASN A 72 -6.38 3.78 14.24
C ASN A 72 -7.40 2.98 15.07
N PRO A 73 -6.95 1.92 15.76
CA PRO A 73 -5.60 1.35 15.71
C PRO A 73 -5.42 0.40 14.54
N TYR A 74 -4.17 0.03 14.27
CA TYR A 74 -3.88 -1.14 13.45
C TYR A 74 -4.36 -2.41 14.17
N LYS A 75 -4.70 -3.42 13.43
CA LYS A 75 -5.05 -4.73 13.98
C LYS A 75 -3.86 -5.36 14.72
N ILE A 76 -2.69 -5.28 14.10
CA ILE A 76 -1.41 -5.71 14.66
C ILE A 76 -0.36 -4.67 14.31
N ALA A 77 0.47 -4.30 15.28
CA ALA A 77 1.59 -3.38 15.03
C ALA A 77 2.73 -3.72 15.99
N PHE A 78 3.89 -3.96 15.43
CA PHE A 78 5.10 -4.23 16.22
C PHE A 78 6.33 -3.95 15.37
N GLY A 79 7.49 -4.03 15.97
CA GLY A 79 8.73 -3.85 15.23
C GLY A 79 9.95 -3.85 16.15
N ASP A 80 11.07 -3.46 15.57
CA ASP A 80 12.32 -3.21 16.26
C ASP A 80 12.84 -1.81 15.87
N GLU A 81 14.09 -1.51 16.17
CA GLU A 81 14.66 -0.19 15.91
C GLU A 81 14.72 0.17 14.42
N GLU A 82 14.73 -0.82 13.55
CA GLU A 82 14.84 -0.62 12.10
C GLU A 82 13.58 -0.96 11.33
N HIS A 83 12.70 -1.80 11.90
CA HIS A 83 11.56 -2.37 11.18
C HIS A 83 10.23 -2.08 11.86
N THR A 84 9.20 -1.88 11.05
CA THR A 84 7.81 -1.92 11.51
C THR A 84 7.05 -2.97 10.73
N CYS A 85 6.14 -3.67 11.43
CA CYS A 85 5.19 -4.58 10.81
C CYS A 85 3.80 -4.15 11.26
N THR A 86 2.94 -3.81 10.30
CA THR A 86 1.56 -3.41 10.58
C THR A 86 0.61 -4.29 9.79
N VAL A 87 -0.49 -4.70 10.42
CA VAL A 87 -1.59 -5.38 9.74
C VAL A 87 -2.83 -4.52 9.95
N ALA A 88 -3.45 -4.14 8.84
CA ALA A 88 -4.64 -3.30 8.84
C ALA A 88 -5.78 -4.02 8.14
N ASP A 89 -7.00 -3.87 8.65
CA ASP A 89 -8.17 -4.24 7.88
C ASP A 89 -8.26 -3.28 6.69
N TRP A 90 -8.52 -3.83 5.51
CA TRP A 90 -8.46 -3.08 4.26
C TRP A 90 -9.69 -3.36 3.41
N THR A 91 -10.37 -2.30 3.00
CA THR A 91 -11.44 -2.41 2.02
C THR A 91 -10.98 -1.80 0.72
N VAL A 92 -11.29 -2.48 -0.37
CA VAL A 92 -10.87 -2.04 -1.71
C VAL A 92 -11.98 -2.31 -2.70
N THR A 93 -12.33 -1.28 -3.49
CA THR A 93 -13.39 -1.33 -4.49
C THR A 93 -12.79 -1.12 -5.87
N MET A 94 -13.06 -2.05 -6.79
CA MET A 94 -12.59 -1.94 -8.17
C MET A 94 -13.50 -0.97 -8.95
N LYS A 95 -13.01 0.23 -9.18
CA LYS A 95 -13.78 1.30 -9.87
C LYS A 95 -13.26 1.61 -11.26
N GLY A 96 -12.05 1.22 -11.59
CA GLY A 96 -11.44 1.50 -12.89
C GLY A 96 -10.96 0.24 -13.57
N PRO A 97 -10.65 0.32 -14.87
CA PRO A 97 -10.13 -0.83 -15.60
C PRO A 97 -8.69 -1.15 -15.15
N MET A 98 -8.32 -2.42 -15.29
CA MET A 98 -6.95 -2.86 -15.03
C MET A 98 -6.49 -3.80 -16.14
N LYS A 99 -5.17 -3.91 -16.29
CA LYS A 99 -4.58 -4.82 -17.26
C LYS A 99 -4.41 -6.19 -16.61
N GLY A 100 -4.99 -7.23 -17.20
CA GLY A 100 -4.82 -8.59 -16.73
C GLY A 100 -3.45 -9.18 -17.09
N ALA A 101 -3.18 -10.37 -16.54
CA ALA A 101 -1.92 -11.08 -16.79
C ALA A 101 -1.70 -11.41 -18.28
N ASP A 102 -2.76 -11.58 -19.03
CA ASP A 102 -2.73 -11.85 -20.47
C ASP A 102 -2.61 -10.58 -21.34
N GLY A 103 -2.46 -9.42 -20.69
CA GLY A 103 -2.38 -8.13 -21.37
C GLY A 103 -3.73 -7.52 -21.77
N LYS A 104 -4.84 -8.23 -21.54
CA LYS A 104 -6.17 -7.71 -21.85
C LYS A 104 -6.68 -6.79 -20.77
N ILE A 105 -7.50 -5.81 -21.16
CA ILE A 105 -8.13 -4.89 -20.21
C ILE A 105 -9.30 -5.60 -19.55
N VAL A 106 -9.30 -5.57 -18.21
CA VAL A 106 -10.38 -6.08 -17.38
C VAL A 106 -11.22 -4.89 -16.95
N GLN A 107 -12.51 -4.93 -17.28
CA GLN A 107 -13.43 -3.85 -16.92
C GLN A 107 -13.76 -3.89 -15.42
N PRO A 108 -13.99 -2.73 -14.78
CA PRO A 108 -14.30 -2.71 -13.35
C PRO A 108 -15.64 -3.37 -13.05
N THR A 109 -15.68 -4.16 -11.98
CA THR A 109 -16.92 -4.81 -11.52
C THR A 109 -17.69 -3.96 -10.52
N GLY A 110 -17.05 -2.95 -9.92
CA GLY A 110 -17.65 -2.13 -8.87
C GLY A 110 -17.77 -2.84 -7.53
N LYS A 111 -17.27 -4.07 -7.42
CA LYS A 111 -17.35 -4.86 -6.19
C LYS A 111 -16.27 -4.46 -5.21
N THR A 112 -16.57 -4.65 -3.92
CA THR A 112 -15.67 -4.34 -2.82
C THR A 112 -15.12 -5.63 -2.21
N ALA A 113 -13.81 -5.68 -2.05
CA ALA A 113 -13.12 -6.76 -1.34
C ALA A 113 -12.77 -6.29 0.08
N LYS A 114 -12.82 -7.23 1.03
CA LYS A 114 -12.39 -7.02 2.41
C LYS A 114 -11.23 -7.96 2.68
N LEU A 115 -10.07 -7.38 2.99
CA LEU A 115 -8.82 -8.10 3.14
C LEU A 115 -8.05 -7.57 4.35
N GLU A 116 -6.90 -8.21 4.62
CA GLU A 116 -5.90 -7.65 5.51
C GLU A 116 -4.70 -7.21 4.69
N PHE A 117 -4.17 -6.04 5.03
CA PHE A 117 -3.00 -5.47 4.36
C PHE A 117 -1.86 -5.44 5.37
N CYS A 118 -0.77 -6.13 5.05
CA CYS A 118 0.41 -6.18 5.90
C CYS A 118 1.55 -5.41 5.25
N THR A 119 2.14 -4.47 5.99
CA THR A 119 3.30 -3.71 5.54
C THR A 119 4.48 -4.01 6.46
N VAL A 120 5.59 -4.45 5.87
CA VAL A 120 6.87 -4.57 6.57
C VAL A 120 7.79 -3.52 5.99
N ALA A 121 8.15 -2.54 6.80
CA ALA A 121 8.98 -1.41 6.36
C ALA A 121 10.30 -1.38 7.14
N THR A 122 11.37 -1.09 6.42
CA THR A 122 12.69 -0.83 7.00
C THR A 122 12.92 0.68 7.01
N TRP A 123 13.27 1.22 8.17
CA TRP A 123 13.38 2.66 8.41
C TRP A 123 14.83 3.08 8.64
N LYS A 124 15.19 4.24 8.11
CA LYS A 124 16.44 4.93 8.43
C LYS A 124 16.18 6.44 8.49
N ASN A 125 16.49 7.05 9.65
CA ASN A 125 16.35 8.50 9.83
C ASN A 125 14.96 9.04 9.46
N GLY A 126 13.92 8.30 9.84
CA GLY A 126 12.53 8.73 9.60
C GLY A 126 12.01 8.50 8.19
N GLU A 127 12.77 7.79 7.35
CA GLU A 127 12.36 7.44 6.00
C GLU A 127 12.40 5.92 5.78
N ILE A 128 11.46 5.43 4.98
CA ILE A 128 11.43 4.03 4.57
C ILE A 128 12.46 3.83 3.46
N VAL A 129 13.35 2.86 3.64
CA VAL A 129 14.36 2.50 2.65
C VAL A 129 13.96 1.25 1.87
N GLU A 130 13.12 0.41 2.48
CA GLU A 130 12.60 -0.81 1.85
C GLU A 130 11.21 -1.08 2.42
N GLU A 131 10.26 -1.38 1.56
CA GLU A 131 8.87 -1.62 1.97
C GLU A 131 8.35 -2.87 1.29
N ARG A 132 7.78 -3.78 2.07
CA ARG A 132 7.18 -5.01 1.58
C ARG A 132 5.70 -4.97 1.89
N LEU A 133 4.89 -5.16 0.86
CA LEU A 133 3.44 -5.09 0.92
C LEU A 133 2.88 -6.50 0.69
N PHE A 134 1.97 -6.93 1.55
CA PHE A 134 1.37 -8.26 1.47
C PHE A 134 -0.14 -8.18 1.61
N TYR A 135 -0.83 -8.74 0.66
CA TYR A 135 -2.26 -9.01 0.73
C TYR A 135 -2.59 -10.17 -0.21
N ASP A 136 -3.72 -10.82 0.01
CA ASP A 136 -4.12 -11.98 -0.77
C ASP A 136 -4.73 -11.56 -2.10
N VAL A 137 -3.93 -11.55 -3.15
CA VAL A 137 -4.35 -11.15 -4.51
C VAL A 137 -5.40 -12.12 -5.06
N VAL A 138 -5.26 -13.42 -4.79
CA VAL A 138 -6.20 -14.43 -5.27
C VAL A 138 -7.58 -14.21 -4.65
N ASP A 139 -7.63 -14.01 -3.34
CA ASP A 139 -8.89 -13.73 -2.64
C ASP A 139 -9.49 -12.40 -3.13
N MET A 140 -8.67 -11.39 -3.33
CA MET A 140 -9.12 -10.10 -3.85
C MET A 140 -9.81 -10.27 -5.20
N MET A 141 -9.21 -11.02 -6.12
CA MET A 141 -9.80 -11.27 -7.44
C MET A 141 -11.12 -12.05 -7.34
N LYS A 142 -11.19 -13.03 -6.43
CA LYS A 142 -12.43 -13.76 -6.17
C LYS A 142 -13.54 -12.84 -5.68
N GLN A 143 -13.23 -11.98 -4.72
CA GLN A 143 -14.21 -11.04 -4.17
C GLN A 143 -14.69 -10.02 -5.21
N PHE A 144 -13.83 -9.65 -6.15
CA PHE A 144 -14.21 -8.80 -7.27
C PHE A 144 -15.06 -9.55 -8.33
N GLY A 145 -15.14 -10.88 -8.26
CA GLY A 145 -15.84 -11.67 -9.24
C GLY A 145 -15.05 -11.93 -10.52
N LEU A 146 -13.71 -11.80 -10.46
CA LEU A 146 -12.82 -11.92 -11.63
C LEU A 146 -12.18 -13.29 -11.74
N SER A 147 -12.24 -14.12 -10.72
CA SER A 147 -11.71 -15.48 -10.75
C SER A 147 -12.79 -16.50 -10.41
N LYS A 148 -12.63 -17.69 -10.96
CA LYS A 148 -13.57 -18.80 -10.76
C LYS A 148 -13.24 -19.59 -9.49
#